data_1049e68c82d71f2340fc2b5e3c06400a
#
_entry.id   1049e68c82d71f2340fc2b5e3c06400a
#
_cell.length_a   1.000
_cell.length_b   1.000
_cell.length_c   1.000
_cell.angle_alpha   90.00
_cell.angle_beta   90.00
_cell.angle_gamma   90.00
#
_symmetry.space_group_name_H-M   'P 1'
#
loop_
_entity.id
_entity.type
_entity.pdbx_description
1 polymer ?
#
loop_
_entity_poly.entity_id
_entity_poly.type
_entity_poly.pdbx_seq_one_letter_code
_entity_poly.pdbx_strand_id
1 'polypeptide(L)'
;MIDQREVTACLVTRGDQPEAMSRIRESLIFDQVIVWDNSTAPFDAKCAGRYYAALGSRTRVVYFQDDDVVVPRETQQAIVAAYRPRVMVANWGHGDNADGYDDLPLVCGGAVVDRDLPWIGLSRYLERFPLDDGFLYEADFVAGVLYREFEHLRLPFEIDLSIAQDPSRLCNQEWQRDLKREITNRARAVRDGDPLDLLAYVVAA
;
A
#
# COMPACT_ATOMS: atom_id res chain seq x y z
N MET A 1 -2.76 -23.28 6.14
CA MET A 1 -1.85 -22.58 5.21
C MET A 1 -2.67 -22.30 3.98
N ILE A 2 -2.71 -21.05 3.52
CA ILE A 2 -3.43 -20.68 2.29
C ILE A 2 -2.59 -21.06 1.08
N ASP A 3 -3.25 -21.48 -0.03
CA ASP A 3 -2.59 -21.73 -1.30
C ASP A 3 -2.45 -20.41 -2.09
N GLN A 4 -1.36 -20.20 -2.81
CA GLN A 4 -1.14 -19.03 -3.66
C GLN A 4 -2.26 -18.81 -4.69
N ARG A 5 -2.95 -19.87 -5.11
CA ARG A 5 -4.12 -19.82 -6.01
C ARG A 5 -5.37 -19.20 -5.38
N GLU A 6 -5.39 -19.09 -4.04
CA GLU A 6 -6.45 -18.46 -3.26
C GLU A 6 -6.13 -17.00 -2.94
N VAL A 7 -5.07 -16.45 -3.56
CA VAL A 7 -4.61 -15.07 -3.37
C VAL A 7 -4.59 -14.36 -4.72
N THR A 8 -5.11 -13.14 -4.76
CA THR A 8 -5.03 -12.25 -5.93
C THR A 8 -3.97 -11.19 -5.70
N ALA A 9 -3.01 -11.05 -6.62
CA ALA A 9 -2.11 -9.91 -6.61
C ALA A 9 -2.83 -8.66 -7.14
N CYS A 10 -2.79 -7.59 -6.36
CA CYS A 10 -3.40 -6.31 -6.69
C CYS A 10 -2.31 -5.22 -6.70
N LEU A 11 -2.05 -4.68 -7.88
CA LEU A 11 -1.00 -3.70 -8.13
C LEU A 11 -1.59 -2.37 -8.57
N VAL A 12 -0.80 -1.32 -8.44
CA VAL A 12 -1.08 -0.03 -9.05
C VAL A 12 0.13 0.41 -9.86
N THR A 13 -0.11 1.09 -10.99
CA THR A 13 0.96 1.71 -11.78
C THR A 13 0.52 3.06 -12.32
N ARG A 14 1.48 3.92 -12.61
CA ARG A 14 1.25 5.17 -13.34
C ARG A 14 1.03 4.95 -14.84
N GLY A 15 1.42 3.77 -15.36
CA GLY A 15 1.35 3.41 -16.78
C GLY A 15 2.53 3.90 -17.62
N ASP A 16 3.51 4.58 -17.01
CA ASP A 16 4.68 5.16 -17.69
C ASP A 16 5.90 4.24 -17.75
N GLN A 17 5.83 3.05 -17.10
CA GLN A 17 6.93 2.08 -17.01
C GLN A 17 6.45 0.66 -17.42
N PRO A 18 6.02 0.45 -18.69
CA PRO A 18 5.39 -0.83 -19.09
C PRO A 18 6.35 -2.01 -19.02
N GLU A 19 7.64 -1.81 -19.29
CA GLU A 19 8.65 -2.89 -19.25
C GLU A 19 8.89 -3.35 -17.80
N ALA A 20 8.96 -2.43 -16.85
CA ALA A 20 9.10 -2.76 -15.43
C ALA A 20 7.87 -3.51 -14.92
N MET A 21 6.69 -3.03 -15.28
CA MET A 21 5.44 -3.70 -14.93
C MET A 21 5.35 -5.12 -15.53
N SER A 22 5.86 -5.33 -16.75
CA SER A 22 5.94 -6.68 -17.35
C SER A 22 6.84 -7.59 -16.51
N ARG A 23 8.04 -7.14 -16.15
CA ARG A 23 8.97 -7.92 -15.29
C ARG A 23 8.34 -8.27 -13.94
N ILE A 24 7.67 -7.30 -13.32
CA ILE A 24 6.96 -7.53 -12.05
C ILE A 24 5.90 -8.60 -12.22
N ARG A 25 5.03 -8.48 -13.23
CA ARG A 25 3.97 -9.46 -13.49
C ARG A 25 4.50 -10.86 -13.75
N GLU A 26 5.62 -10.99 -14.46
CA GLU A 26 6.30 -12.28 -14.73
C GLU A 26 6.91 -12.90 -13.47
N SER A 27 7.30 -12.08 -12.48
CA SER A 27 7.84 -12.55 -11.21
C SER A 27 6.77 -13.06 -10.24
N LEU A 28 5.51 -12.65 -10.42
CA LEU A 28 4.43 -13.01 -9.51
C LEU A 28 4.09 -14.51 -9.57
N ILE A 29 3.72 -15.08 -8.42
CA ILE A 29 3.36 -16.49 -8.27
C ILE A 29 1.85 -16.75 -8.33
N PHE A 30 1.04 -15.71 -8.51
CA PHE A 30 -0.41 -15.74 -8.37
C PHE A 30 -1.12 -15.97 -9.71
N ASP A 31 -2.18 -16.80 -9.72
CA ASP A 31 -2.98 -17.08 -10.91
C ASP A 31 -3.83 -15.86 -11.33
N GLN A 32 -4.25 -15.03 -10.37
CA GLN A 32 -4.98 -13.82 -10.65
C GLN A 32 -4.12 -12.60 -10.29
N VAL A 33 -3.91 -11.72 -11.28
CA VAL A 33 -3.22 -10.43 -11.14
C VAL A 33 -4.13 -9.35 -11.66
N ILE A 34 -4.45 -8.36 -10.83
CA ILE A 34 -5.23 -7.19 -11.19
C ILE A 34 -4.34 -5.96 -11.05
N VAL A 35 -4.24 -5.18 -12.10
CA VAL A 35 -3.45 -3.94 -12.11
C VAL A 35 -4.40 -2.77 -12.30
N TRP A 36 -4.37 -1.81 -11.37
CA TRP A 36 -4.94 -0.50 -11.57
C TRP A 36 -3.92 0.37 -12.30
N ASP A 37 -4.18 0.65 -13.56
CA ASP A 37 -3.32 1.50 -14.38
C ASP A 37 -3.91 2.91 -14.40
N ASN A 38 -3.28 3.83 -13.68
CA ASN A 38 -3.74 5.21 -13.54
C ASN A 38 -3.80 5.96 -14.88
N SER A 39 -3.05 5.52 -15.91
CA SER A 39 -3.09 6.15 -17.24
C SER A 39 -4.34 5.80 -18.05
N THR A 40 -4.98 4.66 -17.76
CA THR A 40 -6.13 4.15 -18.51
C THR A 40 -7.39 3.96 -17.67
N ALA A 41 -7.27 4.02 -16.34
CA ALA A 41 -8.37 3.88 -15.40
C ALA A 41 -9.38 5.06 -15.53
N PRO A 42 -10.62 4.91 -15.03
CA PRO A 42 -11.61 5.98 -15.05
C PRO A 42 -11.18 7.27 -14.34
N PHE A 43 -10.25 7.17 -13.40
CA PHE A 43 -9.63 8.28 -12.69
C PHE A 43 -8.26 7.88 -12.16
N ASP A 44 -7.39 8.86 -11.92
CA ASP A 44 -6.09 8.65 -11.32
C ASP A 44 -6.23 8.46 -9.80
N ALA A 45 -6.18 7.21 -9.37
CA ALA A 45 -6.30 6.84 -7.96
C ALA A 45 -4.96 6.91 -7.19
N LYS A 46 -3.87 7.33 -7.81
CA LYS A 46 -2.54 7.39 -7.20
C LYS A 46 -2.17 6.04 -6.56
N CYS A 47 -1.59 6.05 -5.35
CA CYS A 47 -1.25 4.84 -4.61
C CYS A 47 -2.49 4.04 -4.14
N ALA A 48 -3.64 4.71 -3.94
CA ALA A 48 -4.89 4.05 -3.59
C ALA A 48 -5.41 3.08 -4.66
N GLY A 49 -4.91 3.17 -5.90
CA GLY A 49 -5.33 2.31 -7.01
C GLY A 49 -5.23 0.82 -6.72
N ARG A 50 -4.25 0.36 -5.92
CA ARG A 50 -4.14 -1.06 -5.53
C ARG A 50 -5.34 -1.54 -4.70
N TYR A 51 -5.93 -0.67 -3.89
CA TYR A 51 -7.13 -0.99 -3.12
C TYR A 51 -8.38 -1.04 -4.00
N TYR A 52 -8.45 -0.18 -5.03
CA TYR A 52 -9.50 -0.29 -6.04
C TYR A 52 -9.34 -1.57 -6.87
N ALA A 53 -8.11 -1.97 -7.23
CA ALA A 53 -7.84 -3.25 -7.87
C ALA A 53 -8.35 -4.43 -7.02
N ALA A 54 -8.19 -4.36 -5.69
CA ALA A 54 -8.64 -5.40 -4.77
C ALA A 54 -10.16 -5.62 -4.80
N LEU A 55 -10.96 -4.59 -5.12
CA LEU A 55 -12.42 -4.76 -5.27
C LEU A 55 -12.79 -5.70 -6.43
N GLY A 56 -11.94 -5.80 -7.46
CA GLY A 56 -12.11 -6.73 -8.58
C GLY A 56 -11.65 -8.16 -8.29
N SER A 57 -11.04 -8.42 -7.13
CA SER A 57 -10.55 -9.74 -6.76
C SER A 57 -11.69 -10.74 -6.54
N ARG A 58 -11.49 -11.97 -7.00
CA ARG A 58 -12.40 -13.10 -6.75
C ARG A 58 -12.04 -13.88 -5.49
N THR A 59 -10.82 -13.67 -4.98
CA THR A 59 -10.34 -14.33 -3.76
C THR A 59 -10.61 -13.48 -2.53
N ARG A 60 -10.68 -14.14 -1.38
CA ARG A 60 -10.82 -13.45 -0.10
C ARG A 60 -9.54 -12.74 0.30
N VAL A 61 -8.40 -13.27 -0.10
CA VAL A 61 -7.07 -12.79 0.29
C VAL A 61 -6.43 -12.10 -0.90
N VAL A 62 -5.79 -10.97 -0.64
CA VAL A 62 -5.05 -10.19 -1.64
C VAL A 62 -3.60 -10.01 -1.24
N TYR A 63 -2.76 -9.87 -2.24
CA TYR A 63 -1.35 -9.53 -2.12
C TYR A 63 -1.10 -8.17 -2.77
N PHE A 64 -0.33 -7.33 -2.11
CA PHE A 64 0.09 -6.01 -2.60
C PHE A 64 1.61 -5.93 -2.69
N GLN A 65 2.13 -5.15 -3.63
CA GLN A 65 3.50 -4.65 -3.69
C GLN A 65 3.56 -3.38 -4.55
N ASP A 66 4.68 -2.67 -4.52
CA ASP A 66 4.91 -1.50 -5.38
C ASP A 66 5.32 -1.90 -6.80
N ASP A 67 5.14 -0.97 -7.75
CA ASP A 67 5.47 -1.15 -9.18
C ASP A 67 6.95 -0.86 -9.51
N ASP A 68 7.75 -0.57 -8.49
CA ASP A 68 9.21 -0.41 -8.57
C ASP A 68 9.97 -1.44 -7.72
N VAL A 69 9.28 -2.47 -7.26
CA VAL A 69 9.85 -3.52 -6.40
C VAL A 69 9.68 -4.89 -7.03
N VAL A 70 10.76 -5.65 -7.11
CA VAL A 70 10.75 -7.06 -7.49
C VAL A 70 10.90 -7.91 -6.24
N VAL A 71 9.83 -8.62 -5.89
CA VAL A 71 9.81 -9.54 -4.74
C VAL A 71 10.14 -10.95 -5.24
N PRO A 72 11.23 -11.60 -4.77
CA PRO A 72 11.57 -12.96 -5.17
C PRO A 72 10.42 -13.94 -4.89
N ARG A 73 10.30 -14.99 -5.72
CA ARG A 73 9.23 -15.99 -5.61
C ARG A 73 9.20 -16.65 -4.24
N GLU A 74 10.35 -16.95 -3.68
CA GLU A 74 10.50 -17.55 -2.34
C GLU A 74 10.00 -16.60 -1.26
N THR A 75 10.27 -15.30 -1.41
CA THR A 75 9.77 -14.26 -0.51
C THR A 75 8.24 -14.15 -0.61
N GLN A 76 7.67 -14.13 -1.83
CA GLN A 76 6.21 -14.12 -2.00
C GLN A 76 5.56 -15.36 -1.36
N GLN A 77 6.14 -16.56 -1.54
CA GLN A 77 5.67 -17.80 -0.92
C GLN A 77 5.71 -17.71 0.61
N ALA A 78 6.79 -17.17 1.18
CA ALA A 78 6.92 -17.00 2.62
C ALA A 78 5.90 -16.00 3.18
N ILE A 79 5.64 -14.89 2.48
CA ILE A 79 4.60 -13.93 2.84
C ILE A 79 3.21 -14.59 2.83
N VAL A 80 2.89 -15.35 1.79
CA VAL A 80 1.62 -16.09 1.68
C VAL A 80 1.50 -17.15 2.78
N ALA A 81 2.59 -17.88 3.06
CA ALA A 81 2.61 -18.89 4.12
C ALA A 81 2.40 -18.31 5.53
N ALA A 82 2.80 -17.06 5.74
CA ALA A 82 2.61 -16.34 7.00
C ALA A 82 1.20 -15.75 7.15
N TYR A 83 0.36 -15.78 6.11
CA TYR A 83 -0.99 -15.23 6.17
C TYR A 83 -1.79 -15.77 7.36
N ARG A 84 -2.49 -14.86 8.03
CA ARG A 84 -3.47 -15.14 9.09
C ARG A 84 -4.72 -14.29 8.87
N PRO A 85 -5.93 -14.84 9.06
CA PRO A 85 -7.16 -14.09 8.94
C PRO A 85 -7.15 -12.84 9.84
N ARG A 86 -7.57 -11.72 9.29
CA ARG A 86 -7.69 -10.41 9.99
C ARG A 86 -6.35 -9.78 10.38
N VAL A 87 -5.23 -10.33 9.96
CA VAL A 87 -3.88 -9.79 10.19
C VAL A 87 -3.29 -9.35 8.86
N MET A 88 -2.74 -8.16 8.79
CA MET A 88 -1.91 -7.75 7.65
C MET A 88 -0.48 -8.26 7.88
N VAL A 89 -0.01 -9.14 7.02
CA VAL A 89 1.39 -9.59 7.02
C VAL A 89 2.12 -8.81 5.95
N ALA A 90 2.99 -7.89 6.36
CA ALA A 90 3.75 -7.00 5.49
C ALA A 90 5.24 -7.33 5.54
N ASN A 91 5.88 -7.34 4.36
CA ASN A 91 7.32 -7.50 4.26
C ASN A 91 7.99 -6.13 4.22
N TRP A 92 8.61 -5.76 5.32
CA TRP A 92 9.38 -4.54 5.45
C TRP A 92 10.86 -4.88 5.31
N GLY A 93 11.45 -4.62 4.13
CA GLY A 93 12.79 -5.07 3.77
C GLY A 93 13.95 -4.29 4.39
N HIS A 94 13.75 -3.08 4.86
CA HIS A 94 14.84 -2.24 5.38
C HIS A 94 14.52 -1.73 6.78
N GLY A 95 15.34 -2.18 7.74
CA GLY A 95 15.19 -1.94 9.16
C GLY A 95 15.57 -0.55 9.66
N ASP A 96 15.81 0.43 8.81
CA ASP A 96 16.13 1.79 9.21
C ASP A 96 15.21 2.76 8.48
N ASN A 97 13.98 2.83 8.95
CA ASN A 97 13.07 3.87 8.51
C ASN A 97 13.40 5.15 9.26
N ALA A 98 14.29 5.97 8.67
CA ALA A 98 14.68 7.26 9.21
C ALA A 98 13.49 8.21 9.44
N ASP A 99 12.32 7.88 8.89
CA ASP A 99 11.08 8.67 8.98
C ASP A 99 10.18 8.25 10.16
N GLY A 100 10.53 7.23 10.96
CA GLY A 100 9.78 6.85 12.17
C GLY A 100 8.45 6.12 11.90
N TYR A 101 8.39 5.33 10.82
CA TYR A 101 7.21 4.54 10.46
C TYR A 101 7.38 3.03 10.73
N ASP A 102 8.32 2.66 11.61
CA ASP A 102 8.60 1.26 11.96
C ASP A 102 7.42 0.54 12.61
N ASP A 103 6.45 1.30 13.10
CA ASP A 103 5.23 0.83 13.72
C ASP A 103 4.07 0.64 12.73
N LEU A 104 4.32 0.79 11.41
CA LEU A 104 3.27 0.69 10.39
C LEU A 104 3.53 -0.47 9.42
N PRO A 105 2.51 -1.27 9.11
CA PRO A 105 2.59 -2.26 8.03
C PRO A 105 2.49 -1.54 6.68
N LEU A 106 3.57 -1.51 5.91
CA LEU A 106 3.58 -0.96 4.57
C LEU A 106 3.64 -2.07 3.51
N VAL A 107 3.10 -1.80 2.34
CA VAL A 107 2.89 -2.82 1.31
C VAL A 107 4.03 -2.91 0.28
N CYS A 108 5.00 -1.99 0.31
CA CYS A 108 6.00 -1.83 -0.75
C CYS A 108 6.80 -3.12 -1.05
N GLY A 109 7.32 -3.79 -0.05
CA GLY A 109 8.10 -5.04 -0.18
C GLY A 109 7.26 -6.30 -0.23
N GLY A 110 5.96 -6.17 -0.45
CA GLY A 110 4.99 -7.26 -0.46
C GLY A 110 4.19 -7.36 0.84
N ALA A 111 2.89 -7.52 0.73
CA ALA A 111 2.00 -7.73 1.87
C ALA A 111 0.82 -8.62 1.49
N VAL A 112 0.34 -9.44 2.45
CA VAL A 112 -0.85 -10.26 2.28
C VAL A 112 -1.87 -9.93 3.37
N VAL A 113 -3.15 -9.85 2.97
CA VAL A 113 -4.23 -9.43 3.88
C VAL A 113 -5.60 -9.90 3.37
N ASP A 114 -6.60 -9.99 4.25
CA ASP A 114 -7.99 -10.12 3.82
C ASP A 114 -8.40 -8.91 2.99
N ARG A 115 -9.04 -9.13 1.83
CA ARG A 115 -9.39 -8.11 0.83
C ARG A 115 -10.19 -6.93 1.37
N ASP A 116 -11.07 -7.16 2.34
CA ASP A 116 -11.97 -6.15 2.91
C ASP A 116 -11.30 -5.26 3.96
N LEU A 117 -10.21 -5.73 4.57
CA LEU A 117 -9.59 -5.01 5.69
C LEU A 117 -9.05 -3.62 5.32
N PRO A 118 -8.34 -3.40 4.20
CA PRO A 118 -7.91 -2.05 3.80
C PRO A 118 -9.08 -1.07 3.76
N TRP A 119 -10.19 -1.48 3.16
CA TRP A 119 -11.36 -0.62 3.02
C TRP A 119 -12.05 -0.31 4.35
N ILE A 120 -11.99 -1.19 5.33
CA ILE A 120 -12.47 -0.88 6.69
C ILE A 120 -11.68 0.28 7.30
N GLY A 121 -10.35 0.26 7.15
CA GLY A 121 -9.49 1.36 7.60
C GLY A 121 -9.73 2.65 6.80
N LEU A 122 -9.66 2.56 5.46
CA LEU A 122 -9.83 3.71 4.57
C LEU A 122 -11.21 4.38 4.77
N SER A 123 -12.27 3.60 4.93
CA SER A 123 -13.62 4.14 5.20
C SER A 123 -13.68 4.95 6.48
N ARG A 124 -13.03 4.50 7.56
CA ARG A 124 -12.98 5.25 8.83
C ARG A 124 -12.30 6.61 8.68
N TYR A 125 -11.24 6.68 7.86
CA TYR A 125 -10.61 7.95 7.53
C TYR A 125 -11.58 8.86 6.78
N LEU A 126 -12.24 8.35 5.74
CA LEU A 126 -13.17 9.08 4.88
C LEU A 126 -14.48 9.52 5.59
N GLU A 127 -14.81 8.95 6.75
CA GLU A 127 -15.88 9.46 7.62
C GLU A 127 -15.56 10.84 8.22
N ARG A 128 -14.27 11.22 8.28
CA ARG A 128 -13.79 12.45 8.94
C ARG A 128 -13.06 13.40 8.00
N PHE A 129 -12.42 12.87 6.99
CA PHE A 129 -11.60 13.64 6.05
C PHE A 129 -12.05 13.39 4.61
N PRO A 130 -11.87 14.38 3.71
CA PRO A 130 -12.31 14.23 2.34
C PRO A 130 -11.49 13.19 1.57
N LEU A 131 -12.09 12.70 0.48
CA LEU A 131 -11.38 11.98 -0.57
C LEU A 131 -10.67 13.03 -1.45
N ASP A 132 -9.44 13.36 -1.09
CA ASP A 132 -8.58 14.32 -1.78
C ASP A 132 -7.30 13.64 -2.32
N ASP A 133 -6.49 14.41 -3.04
CA ASP A 133 -5.22 13.90 -3.57
C ASP A 133 -4.28 13.43 -2.46
N GLY A 134 -4.29 14.08 -1.30
CA GLY A 134 -3.49 13.67 -0.16
C GLY A 134 -3.82 12.26 0.31
N PHE A 135 -5.10 11.96 0.44
CA PHE A 135 -5.57 10.61 0.75
C PHE A 135 -5.15 9.61 -0.35
N LEU A 136 -5.33 9.96 -1.63
CA LEU A 136 -5.02 9.06 -2.73
C LEU A 136 -3.52 8.75 -2.83
N TYR A 137 -2.66 9.73 -2.55
CA TYR A 137 -1.20 9.54 -2.52
C TYR A 137 -0.75 8.69 -1.33
N GLU A 138 -1.33 8.90 -0.15
CA GLU A 138 -0.85 8.34 1.10
C GLU A 138 -1.78 7.23 1.67
N ALA A 139 -2.61 6.63 0.81
CA ALA A 139 -3.57 5.59 1.22
C ALA A 139 -2.93 4.42 1.97
N ASP A 140 -1.68 4.07 1.63
CA ASP A 140 -0.94 3.00 2.30
C ASP A 140 -0.63 3.37 3.76
N PHE A 141 -0.30 4.65 4.02
CA PHE A 141 -0.09 5.15 5.38
C PHE A 141 -1.39 5.23 6.16
N VAL A 142 -2.48 5.65 5.51
CA VAL A 142 -3.82 5.64 6.13
C VAL A 142 -4.20 4.22 6.52
N ALA A 143 -4.09 3.28 5.60
CA ALA A 143 -4.37 1.88 5.87
C ALA A 143 -3.47 1.34 6.99
N GLY A 144 -2.15 1.57 6.91
CA GLY A 144 -1.17 1.11 7.90
C GLY A 144 -1.46 1.63 9.30
N VAL A 145 -1.77 2.92 9.46
CA VAL A 145 -2.11 3.51 10.78
C VAL A 145 -3.40 2.92 11.37
N LEU A 146 -4.39 2.65 10.52
CA LEU A 146 -5.69 2.18 10.97
C LEU A 146 -5.79 0.65 11.13
N TYR A 147 -4.76 -0.07 10.63
CA TYR A 147 -4.56 -1.47 10.93
C TYR A 147 -3.99 -1.65 12.33
N ARG A 148 -4.71 -2.41 13.17
CA ARG A 148 -4.25 -2.71 14.54
C ARG A 148 -3.52 -4.04 14.65
N GLU A 149 -3.87 -4.98 13.80
CA GLU A 149 -3.32 -6.35 13.83
C GLU A 149 -2.44 -6.56 12.60
N PHE A 150 -1.14 -6.48 12.79
CA PHE A 150 -0.16 -6.71 11.72
C PHE A 150 1.06 -7.47 12.19
N GLU A 151 1.76 -8.07 11.24
CA GLU A 151 3.06 -8.71 11.43
C GLU A 151 4.04 -8.21 10.39
N HIS A 152 5.23 -7.87 10.83
CA HIS A 152 6.34 -7.54 9.94
C HIS A 152 7.23 -8.74 9.68
N LEU A 153 7.43 -9.04 8.40
CA LEU A 153 8.49 -9.91 7.93
C LEU A 153 9.68 -9.07 7.47
N ARG A 154 10.87 -9.69 7.48
CA ARG A 154 12.11 -9.06 7.01
C ARG A 154 12.78 -9.98 6.01
N LEU A 155 12.16 -10.09 4.83
CA LEU A 155 12.60 -10.97 3.76
C LEU A 155 13.20 -10.15 2.60
N PRO A 156 14.09 -10.70 1.81
CA PRO A 156 14.72 -10.00 0.69
C PRO A 156 13.71 -9.56 -0.37
N PHE A 157 13.91 -8.37 -0.92
CA PHE A 157 13.31 -7.89 -2.16
C PHE A 157 14.28 -6.91 -2.83
N GLU A 158 14.06 -6.62 -4.11
CA GLU A 158 14.89 -5.71 -4.89
C GLU A 158 14.07 -4.49 -5.30
N ILE A 159 14.66 -3.31 -5.14
CA ILE A 159 14.10 -2.06 -5.65
C ILE A 159 14.67 -1.83 -7.04
N ASP A 160 13.84 -1.60 -8.04
CA ASP A 160 14.31 -1.17 -9.35
C ASP A 160 14.74 0.29 -9.27
N LEU A 161 16.05 0.49 -9.08
CA LEU A 161 16.64 1.81 -8.90
C LEU A 161 16.44 2.72 -10.12
N SER A 162 16.28 2.16 -11.32
CA SER A 162 16.01 2.96 -12.53
C SER A 162 14.65 3.64 -12.47
N ILE A 163 13.71 3.04 -11.77
CA ILE A 163 12.38 3.58 -11.53
C ILE A 163 12.35 4.41 -10.24
N ALA A 164 12.87 3.86 -9.16
CA ALA A 164 12.85 4.50 -7.84
C ALA A 164 13.57 5.86 -7.83
N GLN A 165 14.61 6.04 -8.67
CA GLN A 165 15.35 7.29 -8.80
C GLN A 165 14.75 8.29 -9.79
N ASP A 166 13.66 7.95 -10.49
CA ASP A 166 12.97 8.89 -11.39
C ASP A 166 12.49 10.11 -10.57
N PRO A 167 12.92 11.35 -10.92
CA PRO A 167 12.54 12.55 -10.21
C PRO A 167 11.02 12.78 -10.14
N SER A 168 10.24 12.21 -11.06
CA SER A 168 8.79 12.34 -11.07
C SER A 168 8.07 11.38 -10.11
N ARG A 169 8.79 10.45 -9.48
CA ARG A 169 8.22 9.54 -8.48
C ARG A 169 7.82 10.29 -7.22
N LEU A 170 6.73 9.83 -6.60
CA LEU A 170 6.17 10.45 -5.40
C LEU A 170 7.22 10.60 -4.28
N CYS A 171 7.98 9.54 -4.01
CA CYS A 171 8.99 9.53 -2.94
C CYS A 171 10.15 10.54 -3.16
N ASN A 172 10.33 11.04 -4.40
CA ASN A 172 11.37 12.01 -4.76
C ASN A 172 10.84 13.46 -4.77
N GLN A 173 9.55 13.68 -4.49
CA GLN A 173 8.96 15.02 -4.43
C GLN A 173 9.21 15.66 -3.06
N GLU A 174 9.68 16.92 -3.02
CA GLU A 174 9.95 17.62 -1.76
C GLU A 174 8.69 17.75 -0.88
N TRP A 175 7.55 18.02 -1.51
CA TRP A 175 6.27 18.20 -0.80
C TRP A 175 5.71 16.89 -0.22
N GLN A 176 6.13 15.73 -0.73
CA GLN A 176 5.58 14.43 -0.34
C GLN A 176 5.82 14.12 1.14
N ARG A 177 6.98 14.50 1.67
CA ARG A 177 7.31 14.27 3.08
C ARG A 177 6.36 14.99 4.03
N ASP A 178 6.00 16.24 3.73
CA ASP A 178 5.09 17.02 4.54
C ASP A 178 3.66 16.49 4.41
N LEU A 179 3.23 16.17 3.20
CA LEU A 179 1.93 15.55 2.95
C LEU A 179 1.80 14.21 3.69
N LYS A 180 2.80 13.34 3.57
CA LYS A 180 2.84 12.05 4.27
C LYS A 180 2.65 12.24 5.78
N ARG A 181 3.40 13.16 6.38
CA ARG A 181 3.31 13.45 7.80
C ARG A 181 1.92 13.97 8.18
N GLU A 182 1.35 14.86 7.39
CA GLU A 182 0.01 15.42 7.61
C GLU A 182 -1.05 14.29 7.57
N ILE A 183 -1.09 13.51 6.49
CA ILE A 183 -2.08 12.44 6.30
C ILE A 183 -1.92 11.35 7.38
N THR A 184 -0.68 10.98 7.72
CA THR A 184 -0.41 10.03 8.80
C THR A 184 -0.94 10.53 10.15
N ASN A 185 -0.76 11.82 10.46
CA ASN A 185 -1.28 12.42 11.69
C ASN A 185 -2.81 12.46 11.70
N ARG A 186 -3.45 12.79 10.59
CA ARG A 186 -4.92 12.69 10.43
C ARG A 186 -5.42 11.25 10.70
N ALA A 187 -4.74 10.25 10.13
CA ALA A 187 -5.10 8.84 10.35
C ALA A 187 -4.90 8.43 11.82
N ARG A 188 -3.82 8.88 12.47
CA ARG A 188 -3.59 8.67 13.92
C ARG A 188 -4.70 9.28 14.76
N ALA A 189 -5.14 10.52 14.45
CA ALA A 189 -6.26 11.16 15.13
C ALA A 189 -7.57 10.38 14.97
N VAL A 190 -7.81 9.77 13.80
CA VAL A 190 -8.95 8.85 13.61
C VAL A 190 -8.81 7.61 14.49
N ARG A 191 -7.62 6.99 14.53
CA ARG A 191 -7.34 5.79 15.32
C ARG A 191 -7.53 6.05 16.82
N ASP A 192 -6.99 7.15 17.31
CA ASP A 192 -6.92 7.46 18.74
C ASP A 192 -8.19 8.16 19.25
N GLY A 193 -9.06 8.57 18.33
CA GLY A 193 -10.35 9.22 18.67
C GLY A 193 -10.19 10.65 19.17
N ASP A 194 -9.06 11.31 18.89
CA ASP A 194 -8.79 12.69 19.38
C ASP A 194 -9.55 13.73 18.54
N PRO A 195 -10.54 14.45 19.13
CA PRO A 195 -11.29 15.49 18.43
C PRO A 195 -10.52 16.80 18.25
N LEU A 196 -9.40 17.00 18.96
CA LEU A 196 -8.69 18.30 18.99
C LEU A 196 -7.83 18.51 17.73
N ASP A 197 -7.27 17.46 17.14
CA ASP A 197 -6.52 17.55 15.89
C ASP A 197 -7.40 17.94 14.68
N LEU A 198 -8.71 17.74 14.78
CA LEU A 198 -9.65 18.14 13.73
C LEU A 198 -9.74 19.67 13.55
N LEU A 199 -9.57 20.45 14.61
CA LEU A 199 -9.69 21.92 14.57
C LEU A 199 -8.43 22.60 14.04
N ALA A 200 -7.26 22.00 14.21
CA ALA A 200 -5.99 22.57 13.73
C ALA A 200 -5.90 22.57 12.19
N TYR A 201 -6.56 21.63 11.51
CA TYR A 201 -6.51 21.49 10.05
C TYR A 201 -7.57 22.29 9.30
N VAL A 202 -8.66 22.66 9.96
CA VAL A 202 -9.74 23.50 9.36
C VAL A 202 -9.33 24.97 9.21
N VAL A 203 -8.32 25.42 9.96
CA VAL A 203 -7.88 26.83 9.96
C VAL A 203 -6.79 27.10 8.90
N ALA A 204 -6.19 26.09 8.28
CA ALA A 204 -5.11 26.23 7.30
C ALA A 204 -5.56 26.10 5.82
N ALA A 205 -6.83 25.88 5.57
CA ALA A 205 -7.48 25.82 4.24
C ALA A 205 -8.33 27.07 4.00
#